data_de335fb60f91342ab38ce26ea85ceacb
#
_entry.id   de335fb60f91342ab38ce26ea85ceacb
#
_cell.length_a   1.000
_cell.length_b   1.000
_cell.length_c   1.000
_cell.angle_alpha   90.00
_cell.angle_beta   90.00
_cell.angle_gamma   90.00
#
_symmetry.space_group_name_H-M   'P 1'
#
loop_
_entity.id
_entity.type
_entity.pdbx_description
1 polymer ?
#
loop_
_entity_poly.entity_id
_entity_poly.type
_entity_poly.pdbx_seq_one_letter_code
_entity_poly.pdbx_strand_id
1 'polypeptide(L)'
;MKKWIGGLAALTLVTSSVVLLDADAKSVPKKPKVELGVDRLMDNPEILAGKRVGLITNPTGVDANMTSIVDLFHNSDDFELTALYGPEHGVRGDAQAGSTISSYIDEVTGLPVYSLYGATKKPTAEMLKDVDVLVFDIQDVGTRFYTYIYTMAYAMEAAAENDIPFVVLDRPNPQGGLRVEGPVLDPAYSSFIGLYPIPLKHGMTVGELARLFNKEYQLQADLEVVKMKGWKRSMLYEDTGLPFVMPSPNMPTTDTVNVYPATGLFEGTNLSEGRGTTKPFQLIGAPYVKAHDYAKTLNELELPGVTFRAASFTPTFSKNAGKLSHGVEVYVTEPSKFEAVKTGIAMVKTAHDLYPDDFEFLANDFITKLTGNAYVKDMILAGESLEAIMDKVDAERDAFLPIRKEYLLYK
;
A
#
# COMPACT_ATOMS: atom_id res chain seq x y z
N MET A 1 -5.28 85.36 -50.36
CA MET A 1 -6.28 84.39 -50.73
C MET A 1 -5.71 83.01 -50.40
N LYS A 2 -6.03 82.40 -49.24
CA LYS A 2 -5.67 81.02 -48.88
C LYS A 2 -6.91 80.35 -48.36
N LYS A 3 -7.33 79.30 -49.09
CA LYS A 3 -8.47 78.48 -48.73
C LYS A 3 -8.08 77.48 -47.64
N TRP A 4 -8.83 77.43 -46.57
CA TRP A 4 -8.75 76.40 -45.58
C TRP A 4 -9.70 75.27 -45.96
N ILE A 5 -9.18 74.05 -46.00
CA ILE A 5 -9.94 72.81 -46.16
C ILE A 5 -10.02 72.16 -44.76
N GLY A 6 -11.23 72.09 -44.26
CA GLY A 6 -11.49 71.38 -42.99
C GLY A 6 -11.52 69.89 -43.18
N GLY A 7 -10.71 69.21 -42.43
CA GLY A 7 -10.75 67.75 -42.35
C GLY A 7 -11.65 67.29 -41.18
N LEU A 8 -12.68 66.55 -41.51
CA LEU A 8 -13.54 65.81 -40.50
C LEU A 8 -12.80 64.59 -40.02
N ALA A 9 -12.45 64.54 -38.74
CA ALA A 9 -11.96 63.36 -38.09
C ALA A 9 -13.17 62.54 -37.59
N ALA A 10 -13.37 61.35 -38.19
CA ALA A 10 -14.35 60.40 -37.72
C ALA A 10 -13.79 59.64 -36.49
N LEU A 11 -14.40 59.85 -35.35
CA LEU A 11 -14.07 59.12 -34.11
C LEU A 11 -14.80 57.76 -34.12
N THR A 12 -14.09 56.68 -34.38
CA THR A 12 -14.61 55.32 -34.29
C THR A 12 -14.58 54.89 -32.84
N LEU A 13 -15.74 54.79 -32.20
CA LEU A 13 -15.88 54.16 -30.89
C LEU A 13 -15.75 52.62 -31.06
N VAL A 14 -14.66 52.08 -30.57
CA VAL A 14 -14.51 50.64 -30.38
C VAL A 14 -15.14 50.28 -29.06
N THR A 15 -16.35 49.72 -29.07
CA THR A 15 -16.96 49.12 -27.91
C THR A 15 -16.33 47.77 -27.65
N SER A 16 -15.40 47.71 -26.70
CA SER A 16 -14.85 46.43 -26.17
C SER A 16 -15.92 45.77 -25.34
N SER A 17 -16.55 44.73 -25.89
CA SER A 17 -17.37 43.82 -25.11
C SER A 17 -16.48 43.02 -24.17
N VAL A 18 -16.46 43.35 -22.90
CA VAL A 18 -15.84 42.55 -21.86
C VAL A 18 -16.76 41.35 -21.66
N VAL A 19 -16.36 40.21 -22.21
CA VAL A 19 -16.94 38.91 -21.84
C VAL A 19 -16.46 38.62 -20.42
N LEU A 20 -17.31 38.85 -19.45
CA LEU A 20 -17.14 38.34 -18.09
C LEU A 20 -17.26 36.79 -18.22
N LEU A 21 -16.12 36.13 -18.28
CA LEU A 21 -16.06 34.68 -18.00
C LEU A 21 -16.41 34.51 -16.53
N ASP A 22 -17.58 33.99 -16.27
CA ASP A 22 -17.97 33.50 -14.94
C ASP A 22 -16.95 32.45 -14.48
N ALA A 23 -15.94 32.89 -13.74
CA ALA A 23 -14.95 32.05 -13.09
C ALA A 23 -15.43 31.64 -11.70
N ASP A 24 -16.62 31.07 -11.60
CA ASP A 24 -17.15 30.50 -10.35
C ASP A 24 -17.85 29.14 -10.59
N ALA A 25 -17.12 28.23 -11.21
CA ALA A 25 -17.37 26.83 -10.95
C ALA A 25 -16.33 26.37 -9.90
N LYS A 26 -16.51 26.74 -8.63
CA LYS A 26 -15.95 25.98 -7.52
C LYS A 26 -16.51 24.57 -7.72
N SER A 27 -15.66 23.66 -8.22
CA SER A 27 -16.01 22.25 -8.27
C SER A 27 -16.29 21.84 -6.83
N VAL A 28 -17.57 21.68 -6.50
CA VAL A 28 -17.97 21.05 -5.24
C VAL A 28 -17.23 19.71 -5.20
N PRO A 29 -16.42 19.43 -4.18
CA PRO A 29 -15.72 18.14 -4.08
C PRO A 29 -16.76 17.04 -4.25
N LYS A 30 -16.54 16.17 -5.23
CA LYS A 30 -17.45 15.06 -5.48
C LYS A 30 -17.42 14.18 -4.24
N LYS A 31 -18.58 13.98 -3.56
CA LYS A 31 -18.66 13.11 -2.37
C LYS A 31 -18.02 11.76 -2.72
N PRO A 32 -17.15 11.21 -1.86
CA PRO A 32 -16.60 9.88 -2.06
C PRO A 32 -17.68 8.85 -2.37
N LYS A 33 -17.40 7.90 -3.25
CA LYS A 33 -18.32 6.81 -3.58
C LYS A 33 -18.33 5.72 -2.49
N VAL A 34 -17.30 5.71 -1.65
CA VAL A 34 -17.08 4.72 -0.59
C VAL A 34 -17.15 5.43 0.75
N GLU A 35 -17.96 4.89 1.66
CA GLU A 35 -17.95 5.23 3.09
C GLU A 35 -17.01 4.22 3.77
N LEU A 36 -16.00 4.71 4.48
CA LEU A 36 -15.03 3.88 5.20
C LEU A 36 -15.63 3.24 6.45
N GLY A 37 -14.95 2.21 7.00
CA GLY A 37 -15.32 1.64 8.28
C GLY A 37 -15.37 2.69 9.40
N VAL A 38 -14.41 3.63 9.42
CA VAL A 38 -14.37 4.74 10.40
C VAL A 38 -15.58 5.66 10.27
N ASP A 39 -15.97 6.06 9.05
CA ASP A 39 -17.16 6.91 8.83
C ASP A 39 -18.42 6.25 9.41
N ARG A 40 -18.58 4.95 9.14
CA ARG A 40 -19.73 4.18 9.61
C ARG A 40 -19.74 3.91 11.10
N LEU A 41 -18.56 3.77 11.72
CA LEU A 41 -18.44 3.66 13.15
C LEU A 41 -18.85 4.97 13.84
N MET A 42 -18.37 6.11 13.33
CA MET A 42 -18.69 7.43 13.92
C MET A 42 -20.16 7.81 13.73
N ASP A 43 -20.81 7.31 12.66
CA ASP A 43 -22.27 7.45 12.49
C ASP A 43 -23.08 6.59 13.48
N ASN A 44 -22.53 5.49 13.98
CA ASN A 44 -23.14 4.59 14.96
C ASN A 44 -22.09 3.96 15.88
N PRO A 45 -21.67 4.63 16.95
CA PRO A 45 -20.60 4.21 17.85
C PRO A 45 -20.99 3.16 18.89
N GLU A 46 -22.20 2.59 18.84
CA GLU A 46 -22.77 1.67 19.86
C GLU A 46 -21.78 0.55 20.27
N ILE A 47 -21.00 0.02 19.33
CA ILE A 47 -20.04 -1.06 19.58
C ILE A 47 -18.90 -0.63 20.55
N LEU A 48 -18.62 0.68 20.64
CA LEU A 48 -17.60 1.25 21.53
C LEU A 48 -18.18 1.97 22.74
N ALA A 49 -19.52 2.13 22.82
CA ALA A 49 -20.16 2.97 23.83
C ALA A 49 -19.74 2.62 25.26
N GLY A 50 -19.24 3.61 25.99
CA GLY A 50 -18.80 3.52 27.37
C GLY A 50 -17.50 2.72 27.59
N LYS A 51 -16.78 2.34 26.54
CA LYS A 51 -15.55 1.53 26.60
C LYS A 51 -14.30 2.39 26.60
N ARG A 52 -13.22 1.88 27.22
CA ARG A 52 -11.86 2.38 27.08
C ARG A 52 -11.23 1.74 25.82
N VAL A 53 -10.89 2.58 24.86
CA VAL A 53 -10.46 2.17 23.53
C VAL A 53 -8.94 2.27 23.38
N GLY A 54 -8.31 1.18 22.95
CA GLY A 54 -6.95 1.19 22.41
C GLY A 54 -7.01 1.27 20.88
N LEU A 55 -6.32 2.24 20.27
CA LEU A 55 -6.36 2.46 18.84
C LEU A 55 -5.03 2.11 18.17
N ILE A 56 -5.06 1.16 17.23
CA ILE A 56 -3.92 0.79 16.38
C ILE A 56 -4.09 1.55 15.06
N THR A 57 -3.22 2.53 14.79
CA THR A 57 -3.35 3.40 13.63
C THR A 57 -2.02 4.01 13.20
N ASN A 58 -2.05 4.67 12.03
CA ASN A 58 -0.98 5.49 11.48
C ASN A 58 -1.59 6.68 10.71
N PRO A 59 -0.80 7.50 9.98
CA PRO A 59 -1.35 8.66 9.25
C PRO A 59 -2.47 8.36 8.25
N THR A 60 -2.63 7.10 7.82
CA THR A 60 -3.71 6.70 6.91
C THR A 60 -5.06 6.54 7.61
N GLY A 61 -5.09 6.51 8.94
CA GLY A 61 -6.30 6.47 9.74
C GLY A 61 -7.00 7.82 9.72
N VAL A 62 -7.70 8.10 8.63
CA VAL A 62 -8.52 9.33 8.44
C VAL A 62 -9.91 8.95 7.95
N ASP A 63 -10.89 9.82 8.25
CA ASP A 63 -12.21 9.76 7.68
C ASP A 63 -12.24 10.26 6.21
N ALA A 64 -13.40 10.24 5.58
CA ALA A 64 -13.57 10.74 4.20
C ALA A 64 -13.30 12.24 4.04
N ASN A 65 -13.23 13.01 5.15
CA ASN A 65 -12.94 14.43 5.18
C ASN A 65 -11.48 14.74 5.55
N MET A 66 -10.61 13.73 5.65
CA MET A 66 -9.21 13.82 6.08
C MET A 66 -9.03 14.19 7.57
N THR A 67 -10.05 13.98 8.41
CA THR A 67 -9.91 14.12 9.85
C THR A 67 -9.22 12.88 10.42
N SER A 68 -8.18 13.07 11.23
CA SER A 68 -7.47 11.97 11.88
C SER A 68 -8.42 11.15 12.79
N ILE A 69 -8.35 9.83 12.69
CA ILE A 69 -9.11 8.96 13.60
C ILE A 69 -8.68 9.17 15.06
N VAL A 70 -7.41 9.52 15.30
CA VAL A 70 -6.95 9.87 16.66
C VAL A 70 -7.74 11.06 17.22
N ASP A 71 -7.94 12.09 16.40
CA ASP A 71 -8.69 13.28 16.80
C ASP A 71 -10.19 12.98 16.94
N LEU A 72 -10.76 12.18 16.03
CA LEU A 72 -12.16 11.74 16.11
C LEU A 72 -12.43 10.96 17.40
N PHE A 73 -11.53 10.03 17.74
CA PHE A 73 -11.69 9.18 18.93
C PHE A 73 -11.42 9.93 20.22
N HIS A 74 -10.41 10.80 20.23
CA HIS A 74 -10.05 11.60 21.42
C HIS A 74 -11.16 12.60 21.81
N ASN A 75 -11.91 13.11 20.83
CA ASN A 75 -13.01 14.06 21.05
C ASN A 75 -14.38 13.39 21.10
N SER A 76 -14.48 12.07 21.19
CA SER A 76 -15.76 11.36 21.28
C SER A 76 -16.34 11.47 22.69
N ASP A 77 -17.64 11.74 22.78
CA ASP A 77 -18.40 11.68 24.03
C ASP A 77 -18.96 10.27 24.31
N ASP A 78 -18.90 9.35 23.35
CA ASP A 78 -19.50 8.02 23.44
C ASP A 78 -18.56 6.98 24.07
N PHE A 79 -17.24 7.17 23.98
CA PHE A 79 -16.20 6.27 24.49
C PHE A 79 -14.92 7.04 24.83
N GLU A 80 -13.99 6.40 25.54
CA GLU A 80 -12.73 7.00 25.96
C GLU A 80 -11.55 6.40 25.20
N LEU A 81 -10.78 7.21 24.46
CA LEU A 81 -9.50 6.79 23.90
C LEU A 81 -8.44 6.80 25.02
N THR A 82 -7.82 5.65 25.33
CA THR A 82 -6.86 5.52 26.43
C THR A 82 -5.45 5.22 26.01
N ALA A 83 -5.24 4.64 24.82
CA ALA A 83 -3.91 4.31 24.32
C ALA A 83 -3.85 4.28 22.79
N LEU A 84 -2.67 4.61 22.25
CA LEU A 84 -2.35 4.53 20.83
C LEU A 84 -1.27 3.46 20.59
N TYR A 85 -1.38 2.75 19.47
CA TYR A 85 -0.41 1.71 19.09
C TYR A 85 0.05 1.98 17.66
N GLY A 86 1.36 2.24 17.49
CA GLY A 86 1.98 2.56 16.20
C GLY A 86 2.60 1.33 15.54
N PRO A 87 2.24 1.03 14.27
CA PRO A 87 2.96 0.05 13.47
C PRO A 87 4.32 0.58 13.03
N GLU A 88 4.97 -0.08 12.05
CA GLU A 88 6.12 0.48 11.34
C GLU A 88 5.80 1.91 10.86
N HIS A 89 6.74 2.82 10.95
CA HIS A 89 6.64 4.28 10.73
C HIS A 89 5.90 5.07 11.83
N GLY A 90 5.29 4.41 12.82
CA GLY A 90 4.64 5.08 13.97
C GLY A 90 3.26 5.66 13.67
N VAL A 91 2.60 6.14 14.73
CA VAL A 91 1.25 6.73 14.65
C VAL A 91 1.24 8.03 13.82
N ARG A 92 2.32 8.82 13.87
CA ARG A 92 2.43 10.09 13.13
C ARG A 92 3.18 9.97 11.80
N GLY A 93 3.78 8.79 11.48
CA GLY A 93 4.36 8.47 10.17
C GLY A 93 5.69 9.13 9.85
N ASP A 94 6.43 9.58 10.84
CA ASP A 94 7.68 10.33 10.70
C ASP A 94 8.93 9.45 10.60
N ALA A 95 8.83 8.15 10.92
CA ALA A 95 9.97 7.25 10.91
C ALA A 95 10.20 6.58 9.54
N GLN A 96 11.47 6.51 9.12
CA GLN A 96 11.87 5.78 7.91
C GLN A 96 11.73 4.26 8.06
N ALA A 97 11.61 3.55 6.91
CA ALA A 97 11.50 2.10 6.89
C ALA A 97 12.63 1.43 7.67
N GLY A 98 12.30 0.46 8.52
CA GLY A 98 13.25 -0.27 9.35
C GLY A 98 13.77 0.47 10.59
N SER A 99 13.35 1.73 10.80
CA SER A 99 13.75 2.50 12.00
C SER A 99 12.97 2.02 13.24
N THR A 100 13.68 1.77 14.34
CA THR A 100 13.04 1.45 15.63
C THR A 100 12.41 2.71 16.22
N ILE A 101 11.14 2.64 16.63
CA ILE A 101 10.41 3.70 17.28
C ILE A 101 10.22 3.29 18.76
N SER A 102 10.63 4.15 19.67
CA SER A 102 10.36 3.97 21.11
C SER A 102 8.92 4.40 21.43
N SER A 103 8.34 3.82 22.50
CA SER A 103 7.07 4.32 23.03
C SER A 103 7.24 5.73 23.62
N TYR A 104 6.22 6.58 23.50
CA TYR A 104 6.24 7.98 23.93
C TYR A 104 4.84 8.44 24.38
N ILE A 105 4.71 9.68 24.79
CA ILE A 105 3.41 10.31 25.04
C ILE A 105 3.10 11.22 23.85
N ASP A 106 1.94 11.05 23.25
CA ASP A 106 1.49 11.89 22.15
C ASP A 106 1.22 13.32 22.64
N GLU A 107 1.89 14.29 22.03
CA GLU A 107 1.86 15.69 22.50
C GLU A 107 0.48 16.34 22.35
N VAL A 108 -0.36 15.85 21.44
CA VAL A 108 -1.67 16.42 21.16
C VAL A 108 -2.72 15.88 22.13
N THR A 109 -2.73 14.57 22.36
CA THR A 109 -3.75 13.91 23.18
C THR A 109 -3.31 13.68 24.62
N GLY A 110 -2.00 13.72 24.90
CA GLY A 110 -1.44 13.35 26.22
C GLY A 110 -1.46 11.85 26.50
N LEU A 111 -1.84 11.02 25.51
CA LEU A 111 -1.98 9.58 25.67
C LEU A 111 -0.68 8.81 25.41
N PRO A 112 -0.50 7.63 26.04
CA PRO A 112 0.61 6.77 25.72
C PRO A 112 0.53 6.23 24.28
N VAL A 113 1.66 6.27 23.57
CA VAL A 113 1.86 5.65 22.27
C VAL A 113 2.82 4.49 22.42
N TYR A 114 2.34 3.29 22.20
CA TYR A 114 3.14 2.07 22.22
C TYR A 114 3.60 1.70 20.82
N SER A 115 4.90 1.43 20.66
CA SER A 115 5.43 0.95 19.38
C SER A 115 5.21 -0.55 19.24
N LEU A 116 4.61 -0.95 18.10
CA LEU A 116 4.46 -2.35 17.67
C LEU A 116 5.47 -2.71 16.55
N TYR A 117 6.58 -1.98 16.47
CA TYR A 117 7.65 -2.25 15.52
C TYR A 117 9.04 -2.18 16.18
N GLY A 118 9.84 -3.20 15.98
CA GLY A 118 11.16 -3.33 16.58
C GLY A 118 11.20 -4.46 17.60
N ALA A 119 11.53 -4.15 18.86
CA ALA A 119 11.65 -5.15 19.93
C ALA A 119 10.32 -5.83 20.27
N THR A 120 9.22 -5.08 20.21
CA THR A 120 7.87 -5.55 20.50
C THR A 120 7.02 -5.42 19.25
N LYS A 121 6.42 -6.52 18.80
CA LYS A 121 5.50 -6.56 17.65
C LYS A 121 4.07 -6.87 18.07
N LYS A 122 3.89 -7.54 19.20
CA LYS A 122 2.62 -7.92 19.80
C LYS A 122 2.38 -7.07 21.06
N PRO A 123 1.23 -6.42 21.24
CA PRO A 123 0.91 -5.71 22.48
C PRO A 123 1.07 -6.63 23.69
N THR A 124 1.68 -6.14 24.75
CA THR A 124 1.78 -6.87 26.02
C THR A 124 0.57 -6.62 26.91
N ALA A 125 0.30 -7.49 27.87
CA ALA A 125 -0.79 -7.31 28.85
C ALA A 125 -0.67 -5.95 29.59
N GLU A 126 0.55 -5.48 29.88
CA GLU A 126 0.78 -4.17 30.52
C GLU A 126 0.36 -3.00 29.60
N MET A 127 0.58 -3.13 28.29
CA MET A 127 0.13 -2.12 27.32
C MET A 127 -1.41 -2.10 27.17
N LEU A 128 -2.08 -3.21 27.50
CA LEU A 128 -3.52 -3.40 27.35
C LEU A 128 -4.32 -3.21 28.66
N LYS A 129 -3.70 -2.95 29.78
CA LYS A 129 -4.33 -2.93 31.11
C LYS A 129 -5.50 -1.93 31.25
N ASP A 130 -5.48 -0.84 30.48
CA ASP A 130 -6.50 0.21 30.49
C ASP A 130 -7.35 0.22 29.21
N VAL A 131 -7.48 -0.94 28.56
CA VAL A 131 -8.19 -1.11 27.28
C VAL A 131 -9.29 -2.15 27.44
N ASP A 132 -10.52 -1.77 27.10
CA ASP A 132 -11.69 -2.67 27.09
C ASP A 132 -11.98 -3.21 25.66
N VAL A 133 -11.45 -2.53 24.63
CA VAL A 133 -11.57 -2.92 23.22
C VAL A 133 -10.40 -2.39 22.41
N LEU A 134 -9.82 -3.22 21.53
CA LEU A 134 -8.81 -2.78 20.55
C LEU A 134 -9.48 -2.49 19.21
N VAL A 135 -9.14 -1.34 18.63
CA VAL A 135 -9.61 -0.93 17.30
C VAL A 135 -8.42 -0.82 16.35
N PHE A 136 -8.54 -1.38 15.16
CA PHE A 136 -7.54 -1.30 14.09
C PHE A 136 -8.07 -0.48 12.91
N ASP A 137 -7.36 0.58 12.54
CA ASP A 137 -7.66 1.42 11.39
C ASP A 137 -6.39 1.87 10.65
N ILE A 138 -5.97 1.08 9.67
CA ILE A 138 -4.79 1.34 8.83
C ILE A 138 -5.08 0.95 7.40
N GLN A 139 -4.70 1.79 6.43
CA GLN A 139 -4.76 1.49 5.01
C GLN A 139 -3.62 0.55 4.61
N ASP A 140 -3.95 -0.67 4.18
CA ASP A 140 -3.03 -1.61 3.55
C ASP A 140 -2.83 -1.30 2.06
N VAL A 141 -1.78 -1.90 1.45
CA VAL A 141 -1.47 -1.72 0.01
C VAL A 141 -1.80 -2.94 -0.85
N GLY A 142 -2.35 -4.02 -0.28
CA GLY A 142 -2.79 -5.20 -1.04
C GLY A 142 -1.69 -6.21 -1.36
N THR A 143 -0.52 -6.11 -0.74
CA THR A 143 0.66 -6.94 -1.01
C THR A 143 1.14 -7.63 0.26
N ARG A 144 1.34 -8.97 0.20
CA ARG A 144 1.66 -9.81 1.37
C ARG A 144 2.83 -9.29 2.19
N PHE A 145 3.91 -8.83 1.58
CA PHE A 145 5.10 -8.40 2.32
C PHE A 145 5.01 -6.96 2.86
N TYR A 146 3.82 -6.30 2.79
CA TYR A 146 3.56 -5.04 3.49
C TYR A 146 3.03 -5.33 4.90
N THR A 147 3.72 -4.83 5.93
CA THR A 147 3.70 -5.42 7.29
C THR A 147 2.46 -5.11 8.14
N TYR A 148 1.61 -4.17 7.75
CA TYR A 148 0.48 -3.74 8.58
C TYR A 148 -0.54 -4.83 8.87
N ILE A 149 -0.76 -5.74 7.93
CA ILE A 149 -1.65 -6.88 8.13
C ILE A 149 -1.13 -7.86 9.20
N TYR A 150 0.19 -7.89 9.44
CA TYR A 150 0.78 -8.72 10.50
C TYR A 150 0.84 -8.01 11.84
N THR A 151 0.94 -6.67 11.86
CA THR A 151 0.68 -5.88 13.06
C THR A 151 -0.75 -6.12 13.55
N MET A 152 -1.73 -6.14 12.63
CA MET A 152 -3.12 -6.51 12.95
C MET A 152 -3.21 -7.93 13.52
N ALA A 153 -2.59 -8.91 12.88
CA ALA A 153 -2.64 -10.31 13.32
C ALA A 153 -2.06 -10.50 14.74
N TYR A 154 -0.89 -9.91 15.03
CA TYR A 154 -0.30 -9.96 16.37
C TYR A 154 -1.15 -9.22 17.42
N ALA A 155 -1.81 -8.13 17.03
CA ALA A 155 -2.71 -7.44 17.93
C ALA A 155 -4.01 -8.22 18.20
N MET A 156 -4.54 -8.94 17.19
CA MET A 156 -5.66 -9.87 17.35
C MET A 156 -5.30 -11.03 18.32
N GLU A 157 -4.11 -11.58 18.17
CA GLU A 157 -3.60 -12.62 19.08
C GLU A 157 -3.46 -12.10 20.52
N ALA A 158 -2.91 -10.88 20.70
CA ALA A 158 -2.81 -10.26 22.02
C ALA A 158 -4.17 -9.97 22.63
N ALA A 159 -5.15 -9.53 21.82
CA ALA A 159 -6.51 -9.29 22.25
C ALA A 159 -7.18 -10.58 22.76
N ALA A 160 -7.03 -11.67 22.01
CA ALA A 160 -7.55 -12.98 22.41
C ALA A 160 -6.91 -13.50 23.71
N GLU A 161 -5.60 -13.35 23.88
CA GLU A 161 -4.88 -13.76 25.11
C GLU A 161 -5.29 -12.98 26.36
N ASN A 162 -5.90 -11.79 26.18
CA ASN A 162 -6.33 -10.90 27.27
C ASN A 162 -7.85 -10.72 27.35
N ASP A 163 -8.62 -11.54 26.65
CA ASP A 163 -10.09 -11.48 26.59
C ASP A 163 -10.64 -10.09 26.19
N ILE A 164 -9.93 -9.38 25.30
CA ILE A 164 -10.28 -8.05 24.80
C ILE A 164 -10.90 -8.19 23.39
N PRO A 165 -12.13 -7.68 23.13
CA PRO A 165 -12.70 -7.61 21.79
C PRO A 165 -11.81 -6.82 20.82
N PHE A 166 -11.79 -7.25 19.55
CA PHE A 166 -11.01 -6.65 18.48
C PHE A 166 -11.90 -6.16 17.35
N VAL A 167 -11.83 -4.87 17.02
CA VAL A 167 -12.63 -4.24 15.98
C VAL A 167 -11.75 -3.78 14.83
N VAL A 168 -12.07 -4.20 13.60
CA VAL A 168 -11.39 -3.73 12.38
C VAL A 168 -12.29 -2.75 11.65
N LEU A 169 -11.82 -1.52 11.44
CA LEU A 169 -12.46 -0.54 10.59
C LEU A 169 -11.96 -0.75 9.17
N ASP A 170 -12.81 -1.34 8.30
CA ASP A 170 -12.34 -1.82 7.01
C ASP A 170 -12.08 -0.69 6.01
N ARG A 171 -11.07 -0.88 5.17
CA ARG A 171 -10.60 0.06 4.15
C ARG A 171 -10.46 -0.61 2.79
N PRO A 172 -10.55 0.15 1.67
CA PRO A 172 -10.39 -0.40 0.33
C PRO A 172 -9.03 -1.11 0.16
N ASN A 173 -9.02 -2.24 -0.55
CA ASN A 173 -7.77 -2.69 -1.13
C ASN A 173 -7.46 -1.78 -2.33
N PRO A 174 -6.35 -1.03 -2.34
CA PRO A 174 -6.10 -0.03 -3.37
C PRO A 174 -5.81 -0.64 -4.74
N GLN A 175 -5.42 -1.90 -4.78
CA GLN A 175 -5.20 -2.68 -6.00
C GLN A 175 -6.47 -3.40 -6.49
N GLY A 176 -7.62 -3.12 -5.87
CA GLY A 176 -8.88 -3.82 -6.10
C GLY A 176 -8.90 -5.23 -5.50
N GLY A 177 -10.01 -5.93 -5.72
CA GLY A 177 -10.23 -7.26 -5.13
C GLY A 177 -10.47 -8.37 -6.16
N LEU A 178 -10.38 -8.08 -7.48
CA LEU A 178 -10.63 -9.09 -8.51
C LEU A 178 -9.42 -9.98 -8.77
N ARG A 179 -8.22 -9.40 -8.77
CA ARG A 179 -6.99 -10.13 -9.09
C ARG A 179 -6.31 -10.64 -7.83
N VAL A 180 -5.97 -11.91 -7.86
CA VAL A 180 -5.11 -12.59 -6.88
C VAL A 180 -3.91 -13.12 -7.66
N GLU A 181 -2.70 -12.81 -7.23
CA GLU A 181 -1.50 -13.11 -8.01
C GLU A 181 -0.36 -13.56 -7.10
N GLY A 182 0.50 -14.40 -7.67
CA GLY A 182 1.76 -14.77 -7.07
C GLY A 182 1.70 -15.98 -6.16
N PRO A 183 2.89 -16.44 -5.74
CA PRO A 183 3.01 -17.64 -4.95
C PRO A 183 2.38 -17.46 -3.57
N VAL A 184 1.78 -18.53 -3.07
CA VAL A 184 1.33 -18.64 -1.67
C VAL A 184 2.55 -18.84 -0.78
N LEU A 185 2.57 -18.18 0.39
CA LEU A 185 3.66 -18.37 1.36
C LEU A 185 3.72 -19.84 1.82
N ASP A 186 4.86 -20.46 1.65
CA ASP A 186 5.19 -21.71 2.35
C ASP A 186 5.52 -21.37 3.82
N PRO A 187 4.88 -22.02 4.81
CA PRO A 187 5.14 -21.79 6.24
C PRO A 187 6.60 -21.87 6.66
N ALA A 188 7.43 -22.63 5.93
CA ALA A 188 8.88 -22.71 6.17
C ALA A 188 9.61 -21.37 6.00
N TYR A 189 9.01 -20.44 5.24
CA TYR A 189 9.55 -19.09 4.98
C TYR A 189 8.82 -18.00 5.77
N SER A 190 8.02 -18.39 6.78
CA SER A 190 7.27 -17.44 7.61
C SER A 190 8.21 -16.41 8.27
N SER A 191 7.80 -15.16 8.23
CA SER A 191 8.54 -14.02 8.79
C SER A 191 7.60 -12.85 9.02
N PHE A 192 8.10 -11.74 9.57
CA PHE A 192 7.27 -10.54 9.75
C PHE A 192 6.79 -9.90 8.42
N ILE A 193 7.40 -10.21 7.28
CA ILE A 193 6.93 -9.77 5.95
C ILE A 193 6.11 -10.84 5.22
N GLY A 194 5.72 -11.90 5.92
CA GLY A 194 4.92 -13.01 5.40
C GLY A 194 4.67 -14.00 6.51
N LEU A 195 3.59 -13.80 7.30
CA LEU A 195 3.34 -14.63 8.48
C LEU A 195 2.51 -15.86 8.14
N TYR A 196 1.54 -15.72 7.24
CA TYR A 196 0.56 -16.74 6.92
C TYR A 196 0.51 -17.07 5.42
N PRO A 197 0.12 -18.33 5.08
CA PRO A 197 -0.06 -18.81 3.70
C PRO A 197 -1.16 -18.05 2.94
N ILE A 198 -0.80 -16.89 2.40
CA ILE A 198 -1.61 -16.11 1.45
C ILE A 198 -0.78 -15.77 0.21
N PRO A 199 -1.41 -15.55 -0.96
CA PRO A 199 -0.71 -15.11 -2.18
C PRO A 199 -0.02 -13.77 -2.02
N LEU A 200 1.00 -13.52 -2.82
CA LEU A 200 1.77 -12.27 -2.79
C LEU A 200 0.87 -11.04 -2.99
N LYS A 201 -0.05 -11.07 -3.96
CA LYS A 201 -1.13 -10.09 -4.13
C LYS A 201 -2.45 -10.79 -3.79
N HIS A 202 -2.98 -10.51 -2.60
CA HIS A 202 -4.07 -11.28 -2.01
C HIS A 202 -5.47 -10.87 -2.46
N GLY A 203 -5.66 -9.65 -2.97
CA GLY A 203 -6.96 -9.16 -3.46
C GLY A 203 -8.05 -9.12 -2.38
N MET A 204 -7.70 -8.92 -1.12
CA MET A 204 -8.60 -8.86 0.03
C MET A 204 -8.46 -7.53 0.76
N THR A 205 -9.52 -7.10 1.45
CA THR A 205 -9.46 -5.96 2.39
C THR A 205 -8.86 -6.40 3.72
N VAL A 206 -8.47 -5.44 4.57
CA VAL A 206 -7.93 -5.76 5.91
C VAL A 206 -8.97 -6.48 6.77
N GLY A 207 -10.26 -6.12 6.66
CA GLY A 207 -11.35 -6.80 7.37
C GLY A 207 -11.55 -8.25 6.88
N GLU A 208 -11.39 -8.50 5.59
CA GLU A 208 -11.43 -9.85 5.02
C GLU A 208 -10.23 -10.69 5.47
N LEU A 209 -9.04 -10.10 5.50
CA LEU A 209 -7.83 -10.75 6.01
C LEU A 209 -7.93 -11.05 7.51
N ALA A 210 -8.48 -10.13 8.32
CA ALA A 210 -8.71 -10.36 9.74
C ALA A 210 -9.59 -11.60 9.96
N ARG A 211 -10.68 -11.73 9.21
CA ARG A 211 -11.56 -12.91 9.28
C ARG A 211 -10.84 -14.19 8.88
N LEU A 212 -10.07 -14.16 7.78
CA LEU A 212 -9.29 -15.29 7.31
C LEU A 212 -8.26 -15.69 8.37
N PHE A 213 -7.47 -14.75 8.88
CA PHE A 213 -6.44 -15.04 9.89
C PHE A 213 -7.05 -15.57 11.16
N ASN A 214 -8.14 -14.99 11.64
CA ASN A 214 -8.82 -15.45 12.84
C ASN A 214 -9.28 -16.92 12.75
N LYS A 215 -9.84 -17.30 11.60
CA LYS A 215 -10.41 -18.64 11.41
C LYS A 215 -9.37 -19.68 10.99
N GLU A 216 -8.60 -19.43 9.92
CA GLU A 216 -7.67 -20.41 9.35
C GLU A 216 -6.45 -20.64 10.26
N TYR A 217 -5.99 -19.58 10.96
CA TYR A 217 -4.80 -19.67 11.82
C TYR A 217 -5.15 -19.62 13.31
N GLN A 218 -6.46 -19.77 13.64
CA GLN A 218 -6.96 -20.01 14.99
C GLN A 218 -6.52 -18.94 16.01
N LEU A 219 -6.53 -17.66 15.64
CA LEU A 219 -6.17 -16.57 16.55
C LEU A 219 -7.16 -16.41 17.71
N GLN A 220 -8.41 -16.90 17.55
CA GLN A 220 -9.45 -16.92 18.57
C GLN A 220 -9.85 -15.53 19.10
N ALA A 221 -9.61 -14.46 18.34
CA ALA A 221 -10.03 -13.14 18.69
C ALA A 221 -11.57 -13.01 18.63
N ASP A 222 -12.15 -12.29 19.61
CA ASP A 222 -13.53 -11.81 19.51
C ASP A 222 -13.57 -10.66 18.52
N LEU A 223 -13.72 -11.02 17.22
CA LEU A 223 -13.51 -10.15 16.07
C LEU A 223 -14.81 -9.58 15.54
N GLU A 224 -14.87 -8.26 15.46
CA GLU A 224 -15.88 -7.54 14.67
C GLU A 224 -15.25 -6.73 13.53
N VAL A 225 -15.91 -6.71 12.36
CA VAL A 225 -15.46 -5.91 11.19
C VAL A 225 -16.54 -4.90 10.84
N VAL A 226 -16.23 -3.63 11.03
CA VAL A 226 -17.07 -2.51 10.57
C VAL A 226 -16.82 -2.34 9.07
N LYS A 227 -17.78 -2.85 8.27
CA LYS A 227 -17.65 -2.90 6.81
C LYS A 227 -17.75 -1.52 6.19
N MET A 228 -17.02 -1.31 5.10
CA MET A 228 -17.27 -0.19 4.19
C MET A 228 -18.65 -0.29 3.54
N LYS A 229 -19.13 0.84 3.01
CA LYS A 229 -20.30 0.89 2.14
C LYS A 229 -19.93 1.47 0.78
N GLY A 230 -20.41 0.84 -0.30
CA GLY A 230 -20.20 1.31 -1.67
C GLY A 230 -18.94 0.78 -2.36
N TRP A 231 -17.99 0.21 -1.63
CA TRP A 231 -16.82 -0.40 -2.26
C TRP A 231 -17.18 -1.70 -3.01
N LYS A 232 -16.59 -1.84 -4.20
CA LYS A 232 -16.72 -3.04 -5.04
C LYS A 232 -15.32 -3.56 -5.38
N ARG A 233 -15.18 -4.88 -5.53
CA ARG A 233 -13.90 -5.52 -5.85
C ARG A 233 -13.25 -5.03 -7.14
N SER A 234 -14.04 -4.53 -8.08
CA SER A 234 -13.56 -3.96 -9.35
C SER A 234 -12.97 -2.56 -9.21
N MET A 235 -13.13 -1.90 -8.07
CA MET A 235 -12.62 -0.55 -7.84
C MET A 235 -11.13 -0.60 -7.53
N LEU A 236 -10.33 0.17 -8.24
CA LEU A 236 -9.03 0.63 -7.80
C LEU A 236 -9.22 1.81 -6.83
N TYR A 237 -8.13 2.27 -6.20
CA TYR A 237 -8.25 3.33 -5.19
C TYR A 237 -8.88 4.61 -5.75
N GLU A 238 -8.49 5.02 -6.95
CA GLU A 238 -9.00 6.22 -7.62
C GLU A 238 -10.51 6.17 -7.88
N ASP A 239 -11.07 4.97 -8.07
CA ASP A 239 -12.51 4.79 -8.29
C ASP A 239 -13.34 5.06 -7.05
N THR A 240 -12.74 4.98 -5.87
CA THR A 240 -13.41 5.21 -4.58
C THR A 240 -13.80 6.67 -4.37
N GLY A 241 -13.04 7.60 -4.97
CA GLY A 241 -13.13 9.03 -4.75
C GLY A 241 -12.54 9.49 -3.43
N LEU A 242 -11.87 8.61 -2.69
CA LEU A 242 -11.16 8.93 -1.45
C LEU A 242 -9.79 9.56 -1.76
N PRO A 243 -9.31 10.50 -0.95
CA PRO A 243 -7.94 11.00 -1.06
C PRO A 243 -6.95 9.90 -0.62
N PHE A 244 -5.86 9.74 -1.38
CA PHE A 244 -4.81 8.78 -1.02
C PHE A 244 -3.87 9.41 0.01
N VAL A 245 -3.83 8.84 1.21
CA VAL A 245 -2.84 9.18 2.23
C VAL A 245 -1.70 8.20 2.15
N MET A 246 -0.50 8.69 2.03
CA MET A 246 0.73 7.93 1.92
C MET A 246 0.94 7.01 3.14
N PRO A 247 0.88 5.68 2.99
CA PRO A 247 0.98 4.76 4.13
C PRO A 247 2.40 4.61 4.66
N SER A 248 3.40 4.93 3.87
CA SER A 248 4.81 4.93 4.28
C SER A 248 5.62 5.88 3.39
N PRO A 249 6.83 6.34 3.84
CA PRO A 249 7.63 7.32 3.10
C PRO A 249 8.01 6.93 1.68
N ASN A 250 8.04 5.64 1.37
CA ASN A 250 8.35 5.15 0.02
C ASN A 250 7.13 4.61 -0.74
N MET A 251 5.91 4.95 -0.29
CA MET A 251 4.65 4.62 -0.96
C MET A 251 3.85 5.90 -1.27
N PRO A 252 4.40 6.83 -2.09
CA PRO A 252 3.87 8.20 -2.22
C PRO A 252 2.57 8.29 -3.01
N THR A 253 2.30 7.37 -3.93
CA THR A 253 1.17 7.43 -4.85
C THR A 253 0.56 6.06 -5.10
N THR A 254 -0.65 6.04 -5.64
CA THR A 254 -1.31 4.82 -6.10
C THR A 254 -0.57 4.16 -7.27
N ASP A 255 0.13 4.92 -8.11
CA ASP A 255 1.02 4.34 -9.13
C ASP A 255 2.10 3.47 -8.49
N THR A 256 2.70 3.94 -7.38
CA THR A 256 3.67 3.14 -6.61
C THR A 256 3.02 1.88 -6.03
N VAL A 257 1.82 2.01 -5.47
CA VAL A 257 1.05 0.87 -4.95
C VAL A 257 0.80 -0.18 -6.03
N ASN A 258 0.41 0.25 -7.23
CA ASN A 258 0.09 -0.64 -8.33
C ASN A 258 1.29 -1.47 -8.81
N VAL A 259 2.50 -0.89 -8.84
CA VAL A 259 3.71 -1.61 -9.26
C VAL A 259 4.38 -2.38 -8.11
N TYR A 260 4.04 -2.10 -6.86
CA TYR A 260 4.74 -2.64 -5.69
C TYR A 260 4.78 -4.17 -5.60
N PRO A 261 3.72 -4.94 -5.93
CA PRO A 261 3.80 -6.41 -5.95
C PRO A 261 4.82 -6.96 -6.95
N ALA A 262 5.11 -6.19 -8.02
CA ALA A 262 6.15 -6.52 -9.01
C ALA A 262 7.54 -6.11 -8.50
N THR A 263 7.69 -4.84 -8.21
CA THR A 263 8.99 -4.19 -8.03
C THR A 263 9.55 -4.30 -6.61
N GLY A 264 8.70 -4.61 -5.64
CA GLY A 264 9.13 -4.97 -4.28
C GLY A 264 10.04 -6.21 -4.25
N LEU A 265 9.96 -7.09 -5.24
CA LEU A 265 10.88 -8.24 -5.36
C LEU A 265 12.35 -7.81 -5.49
N PHE A 266 12.61 -6.62 -6.02
CA PHE A 266 13.98 -6.10 -6.13
C PHE A 266 14.62 -5.77 -4.79
N GLU A 267 13.87 -5.68 -3.70
CA GLU A 267 14.45 -5.58 -2.36
C GLU A 267 15.31 -6.80 -2.01
N GLY A 268 15.08 -7.95 -2.68
CA GLY A 268 15.87 -9.17 -2.56
C GLY A 268 17.07 -9.27 -3.50
N THR A 269 17.38 -8.21 -4.27
CA THR A 269 18.48 -8.18 -5.26
C THR A 269 19.42 -7.01 -5.03
N ASN A 270 20.54 -6.97 -5.78
CA ASN A 270 21.47 -5.85 -5.76
C ASN A 270 21.04 -4.65 -6.64
N LEU A 271 19.95 -4.76 -7.41
CA LEU A 271 19.37 -3.60 -8.09
C LEU A 271 18.64 -2.68 -7.07
N SER A 272 18.72 -1.38 -7.32
CA SER A 272 17.89 -0.40 -6.59
C SER A 272 16.45 -0.48 -7.05
N GLU A 273 15.53 -0.50 -6.10
CA GLU A 273 14.09 -0.35 -6.31
C GLU A 273 13.63 1.12 -6.28
N GLY A 274 14.57 2.04 -6.48
CA GLY A 274 14.28 3.48 -6.57
C GLY A 274 14.05 4.19 -5.24
N ARG A 275 14.26 3.54 -4.09
CA ARG A 275 14.30 4.25 -2.79
C ARG A 275 15.38 5.33 -2.84
N GLY A 276 15.11 6.50 -2.26
CA GLY A 276 16.00 7.65 -2.37
C GLY A 276 15.88 8.43 -3.67
N THR A 277 14.86 8.14 -4.48
CA THR A 277 14.43 8.93 -5.65
C THR A 277 13.02 9.49 -5.41
N THR A 278 12.52 10.30 -6.34
CA THR A 278 11.14 10.80 -6.31
C THR A 278 10.10 9.76 -6.78
N LYS A 279 10.54 8.59 -7.26
CA LYS A 279 9.69 7.50 -7.77
C LYS A 279 10.13 6.13 -7.22
N PRO A 280 10.04 5.93 -5.89
CA PRO A 280 10.37 4.64 -5.30
C PRO A 280 9.47 3.55 -5.89
N PHE A 281 10.05 2.37 -6.10
CA PHE A 281 9.43 1.20 -6.73
C PHE A 281 8.99 1.37 -8.19
N GLN A 282 8.98 2.57 -8.74
CA GLN A 282 8.73 2.79 -10.16
C GLN A 282 10.03 2.83 -11.00
N LEU A 283 11.18 3.10 -10.35
CA LEU A 283 12.51 3.13 -10.96
C LEU A 283 13.31 1.92 -10.47
N ILE A 284 13.73 1.06 -11.41
CA ILE A 284 14.50 -0.15 -11.11
C ILE A 284 15.79 -0.12 -11.90
N GLY A 285 16.94 -0.31 -11.22
CA GLY A 285 18.22 -0.30 -11.94
C GLY A 285 19.45 -0.37 -11.05
N ALA A 286 20.60 -0.43 -11.71
CA ALA A 286 21.91 -0.47 -11.07
C ALA A 286 22.97 0.20 -11.98
N PRO A 287 24.19 0.50 -11.48
CA PRO A 287 25.25 1.09 -12.29
C PRO A 287 25.70 0.25 -13.49
N TYR A 288 25.59 -1.08 -13.41
CA TYR A 288 25.99 -2.01 -14.46
C TYR A 288 24.93 -2.24 -15.53
N VAL A 289 23.66 -1.86 -15.28
CA VAL A 289 22.55 -2.08 -16.21
C VAL A 289 22.66 -1.18 -17.44
N LYS A 290 22.38 -1.72 -18.62
CA LYS A 290 22.23 -0.97 -19.86
C LYS A 290 20.74 -0.68 -20.08
N ALA A 291 20.32 0.54 -19.75
CA ALA A 291 18.90 0.92 -19.68
C ALA A 291 18.10 0.58 -20.96
N HIS A 292 18.69 0.84 -22.14
CA HIS A 292 17.99 0.58 -23.41
C HIS A 292 17.83 -0.91 -23.70
N ASP A 293 18.87 -1.73 -23.41
CA ASP A 293 18.82 -3.17 -23.62
C ASP A 293 17.79 -3.81 -22.68
N TYR A 294 17.81 -3.42 -21.40
CA TYR A 294 16.87 -3.92 -20.41
C TYR A 294 15.42 -3.54 -20.74
N ALA A 295 15.16 -2.26 -21.06
CA ALA A 295 13.82 -1.79 -21.45
C ALA A 295 13.32 -2.49 -22.73
N LYS A 296 14.21 -2.65 -23.74
CA LYS A 296 13.88 -3.33 -24.99
C LYS A 296 13.49 -4.79 -24.73
N THR A 297 14.33 -5.55 -24.03
CA THR A 297 14.08 -6.97 -23.75
C THR A 297 12.78 -7.16 -22.95
N LEU A 298 12.49 -6.29 -21.95
CA LEU A 298 11.25 -6.34 -21.19
C LEU A 298 10.01 -6.04 -22.04
N ASN A 299 10.08 -5.06 -22.95
CA ASN A 299 8.97 -4.74 -23.83
C ASN A 299 8.72 -5.83 -24.90
N GLU A 300 9.77 -6.56 -25.31
CA GLU A 300 9.65 -7.70 -26.22
C GLU A 300 8.93 -8.91 -25.59
N LEU A 301 8.78 -8.96 -24.27
CA LEU A 301 7.96 -9.97 -23.58
C LEU A 301 6.45 -9.71 -23.71
N GLU A 302 6.04 -8.56 -24.22
CA GLU A 302 4.63 -8.16 -24.43
C GLU A 302 3.74 -8.38 -23.17
N LEU A 303 4.29 -8.08 -21.97
CA LEU A 303 3.57 -8.26 -20.71
C LEU A 303 2.33 -7.37 -20.68
N PRO A 304 1.16 -7.91 -20.26
CA PRO A 304 -0.10 -7.19 -20.38
C PRO A 304 -0.17 -5.98 -19.44
N GLY A 305 -0.62 -4.84 -19.98
CA GLY A 305 -0.94 -3.63 -19.21
C GLY A 305 0.25 -2.88 -18.63
N VAL A 306 1.47 -3.13 -19.12
CA VAL A 306 2.71 -2.48 -18.65
C VAL A 306 3.60 -2.10 -19.83
N THR A 307 4.37 -1.03 -19.65
CA THR A 307 5.41 -0.59 -20.58
C THR A 307 6.63 -0.13 -19.80
N PHE A 308 7.82 -0.40 -20.31
CA PHE A 308 9.09 -0.07 -19.68
C PHE A 308 9.82 1.00 -20.48
N ARG A 309 10.12 2.11 -19.81
CA ARG A 309 10.91 3.21 -20.38
C ARG A 309 12.34 3.16 -19.86
N ALA A 310 13.35 3.20 -20.73
CA ALA A 310 14.74 3.35 -20.32
C ALA A 310 14.90 4.62 -19.46
N ALA A 311 15.54 4.49 -18.31
CA ALA A 311 15.72 5.56 -17.34
C ALA A 311 17.11 5.53 -16.70
N SER A 312 17.54 6.69 -16.19
CA SER A 312 18.73 6.82 -15.35
C SER A 312 18.40 7.66 -14.15
N PHE A 313 18.95 7.29 -12.99
CA PHE A 313 18.67 7.96 -11.71
C PHE A 313 19.83 7.77 -10.74
N THR A 314 19.92 8.64 -9.74
CA THR A 314 20.91 8.55 -8.65
C THR A 314 20.19 8.53 -7.33
N PRO A 315 20.07 7.37 -6.65
CA PRO A 315 19.45 7.28 -5.33
C PRO A 315 20.22 8.12 -4.31
N THR A 316 19.53 8.78 -3.39
CA THR A 316 20.16 9.55 -2.30
C THR A 316 20.41 8.71 -1.04
N PHE A 317 19.71 7.58 -0.89
CA PHE A 317 19.90 6.59 0.18
C PHE A 317 19.53 5.19 -0.32
N SER A 318 19.72 4.16 0.54
CA SER A 318 19.49 2.74 0.22
C SER A 318 20.49 2.21 -0.81
N LYS A 319 20.10 1.20 -1.60
CA LYS A 319 20.97 0.55 -2.58
C LYS A 319 21.44 1.53 -3.65
N ASN A 320 22.72 1.44 -4.01
CA ASN A 320 23.39 2.28 -5.00
C ASN A 320 23.35 3.79 -4.69
N ALA A 321 23.21 4.19 -3.41
CA ALA A 321 23.22 5.60 -2.99
C ALA A 321 24.43 6.37 -3.54
N GLY A 322 24.18 7.54 -4.14
CA GLY A 322 25.20 8.40 -4.74
C GLY A 322 25.79 7.89 -6.05
N LYS A 323 25.37 6.72 -6.55
CA LYS A 323 25.86 6.15 -7.82
C LYS A 323 24.83 6.34 -8.92
N LEU A 324 25.27 6.84 -10.09
CA LEU A 324 24.41 6.87 -11.27
C LEU A 324 24.05 5.43 -11.65
N SER A 325 22.77 5.13 -11.58
CA SER A 325 22.18 3.86 -11.95
C SER A 325 21.37 4.02 -13.23
N HIS A 326 21.38 2.96 -14.03
CA HIS A 326 20.64 2.87 -15.27
C HIS A 326 19.63 1.72 -15.15
N GLY A 327 18.52 1.80 -15.85
CA GLY A 327 17.49 0.77 -15.78
C GLY A 327 16.20 1.19 -16.44
N VAL A 328 15.08 0.88 -15.79
CA VAL A 328 13.75 1.17 -16.34
C VAL A 328 12.88 1.93 -15.35
N GLU A 329 11.99 2.76 -15.90
CA GLU A 329 10.79 3.24 -15.24
C GLU A 329 9.61 2.40 -15.70
N VAL A 330 8.82 1.91 -14.75
CA VAL A 330 7.69 1.01 -14.98
C VAL A 330 6.41 1.83 -15.08
N TYR A 331 5.69 1.71 -16.20
CA TYR A 331 4.41 2.36 -16.43
C TYR A 331 3.29 1.32 -16.55
N VAL A 332 2.33 1.34 -15.63
CA VAL A 332 1.10 0.58 -15.76
C VAL A 332 0.18 1.34 -16.71
N THR A 333 0.01 0.81 -17.92
CA THR A 333 -0.77 1.46 -18.98
C THR A 333 -2.23 1.03 -18.99
N GLU A 334 -2.51 -0.21 -18.56
CA GLU A 334 -3.85 -0.77 -18.43
C GLU A 334 -3.98 -1.54 -17.11
N PRO A 335 -4.35 -0.88 -15.99
CA PRO A 335 -4.38 -1.51 -14.67
C PRO A 335 -5.27 -2.76 -14.58
N SER A 336 -6.36 -2.81 -15.35
CA SER A 336 -7.26 -3.98 -15.40
C SER A 336 -6.63 -5.22 -16.02
N LYS A 337 -5.58 -5.07 -16.85
CA LYS A 337 -4.84 -6.16 -17.48
C LYS A 337 -3.52 -6.47 -16.80
N PHE A 338 -3.01 -5.53 -16.03
CA PHE A 338 -1.67 -5.62 -15.44
C PHE A 338 -1.52 -6.84 -14.51
N GLU A 339 -0.57 -7.71 -14.83
CA GLU A 339 -0.18 -8.90 -14.07
C GLU A 339 1.09 -8.57 -13.27
N ALA A 340 0.90 -7.97 -12.10
CA ALA A 340 1.99 -7.38 -11.33
C ALA A 340 3.06 -8.41 -10.96
N VAL A 341 2.67 -9.56 -10.40
CA VAL A 341 3.65 -10.55 -9.91
C VAL A 341 4.38 -11.23 -11.07
N LYS A 342 3.69 -11.57 -12.15
CA LYS A 342 4.32 -12.09 -13.38
C LYS A 342 5.33 -11.08 -13.94
N THR A 343 4.95 -9.81 -13.97
CA THR A 343 5.83 -8.71 -14.40
C THR A 343 7.08 -8.64 -13.52
N GLY A 344 6.93 -8.70 -12.20
CA GLY A 344 8.06 -8.66 -11.26
C GLY A 344 9.02 -9.83 -11.45
N ILE A 345 8.51 -11.06 -11.56
CA ILE A 345 9.32 -12.25 -11.82
C ILE A 345 10.03 -12.14 -13.18
N ALA A 346 9.32 -11.69 -14.22
CA ALA A 346 9.90 -11.44 -15.55
C ALA A 346 11.04 -10.42 -15.50
N MET A 347 10.85 -9.30 -14.79
CA MET A 347 11.88 -8.27 -14.63
C MET A 347 13.12 -8.80 -13.90
N VAL A 348 12.95 -9.53 -12.80
CA VAL A 348 14.05 -10.13 -12.05
C VAL A 348 14.81 -11.15 -12.91
N LYS A 349 14.09 -12.04 -13.60
CA LYS A 349 14.66 -13.04 -14.50
C LYS A 349 15.43 -12.37 -15.65
N THR A 350 14.84 -11.37 -16.30
CA THR A 350 15.49 -10.64 -17.39
C THR A 350 16.77 -9.94 -16.92
N ALA A 351 16.78 -9.36 -15.72
CA ALA A 351 17.99 -8.76 -15.15
C ALA A 351 19.08 -9.82 -14.91
N HIS A 352 18.72 -10.97 -14.35
CA HIS A 352 19.63 -12.12 -14.17
C HIS A 352 20.21 -12.60 -15.51
N ASP A 353 19.38 -12.79 -16.51
CA ASP A 353 19.80 -13.36 -17.81
C ASP A 353 20.67 -12.38 -18.62
N LEU A 354 20.42 -11.06 -18.53
CA LEU A 354 21.21 -10.05 -19.24
C LEU A 354 22.55 -9.71 -18.55
N TYR A 355 22.62 -9.87 -17.23
CA TYR A 355 23.78 -9.45 -16.43
C TYR A 355 24.24 -10.56 -15.47
N PRO A 356 24.55 -11.79 -15.96
CA PRO A 356 24.82 -12.94 -15.11
C PRO A 356 26.06 -12.78 -14.22
N ASP A 357 27.02 -11.93 -14.62
CA ASP A 357 28.25 -11.67 -13.88
C ASP A 357 28.09 -10.56 -12.81
N ASP A 358 27.07 -9.73 -12.93
CA ASP A 358 26.86 -8.54 -12.09
C ASP A 358 25.59 -8.63 -11.22
N PHE A 359 24.56 -9.34 -11.69
CA PHE A 359 23.31 -9.53 -10.96
C PHE A 359 23.51 -10.46 -9.77
N GLU A 360 22.99 -10.06 -8.61
CA GLU A 360 23.02 -10.88 -7.41
C GLU A 360 21.69 -10.86 -6.68
N PHE A 361 21.24 -12.04 -6.22
CA PHE A 361 20.32 -12.10 -5.09
C PHE A 361 21.09 -11.80 -3.80
N LEU A 362 20.50 -11.06 -2.88
CA LEU A 362 21.17 -10.69 -1.63
C LEU A 362 21.52 -11.95 -0.81
N ALA A 363 22.69 -11.94 -0.18
CA ALA A 363 23.25 -13.09 0.56
C ALA A 363 22.40 -13.56 1.75
N ASN A 364 21.48 -12.73 2.26
CA ASN A 364 20.54 -13.08 3.32
C ASN A 364 19.28 -13.78 2.81
N ASP A 365 19.24 -14.18 1.55
CA ASP A 365 18.12 -14.82 0.88
C ASP A 365 16.79 -14.06 1.02
N PHE A 366 16.85 -12.73 1.08
CA PHE A 366 15.66 -11.91 1.30
C PHE A 366 14.58 -12.13 0.22
N ILE A 367 15.00 -12.46 -1.00
CA ILE A 367 14.07 -12.79 -2.10
C ILE A 367 13.13 -13.95 -1.72
N THR A 368 13.59 -14.97 -1.00
CA THR A 368 12.75 -16.11 -0.61
C THR A 368 11.67 -15.72 0.41
N LYS A 369 11.93 -14.70 1.24
CA LYS A 369 10.93 -14.13 2.14
C LYS A 369 9.89 -13.30 1.37
N LEU A 370 10.31 -12.57 0.35
CA LEU A 370 9.44 -11.78 -0.52
C LEU A 370 8.53 -12.69 -1.37
N THR A 371 9.10 -13.71 -2.02
CA THR A 371 8.32 -14.69 -2.78
C THR A 371 7.56 -15.67 -1.89
N GLY A 372 8.01 -15.87 -0.64
CA GLY A 372 7.43 -16.83 0.30
C GLY A 372 7.84 -18.27 0.03
N ASN A 373 8.89 -18.50 -0.77
CA ASN A 373 9.40 -19.81 -1.14
C ASN A 373 10.81 -19.68 -1.75
N ALA A 374 11.54 -20.80 -1.91
CA ALA A 374 12.82 -20.81 -2.59
C ALA A 374 12.70 -21.05 -4.11
N TYR A 375 11.64 -21.75 -4.54
CA TYR A 375 11.60 -22.27 -5.91
C TYR A 375 11.62 -21.18 -6.99
N VAL A 376 11.05 -20.00 -6.74
CA VAL A 376 11.09 -18.90 -7.72
C VAL A 376 12.55 -18.50 -8.01
N LYS A 377 13.35 -18.31 -6.95
CA LYS A 377 14.78 -18.05 -7.08
C LYS A 377 15.51 -19.20 -7.78
N ASP A 378 15.28 -20.43 -7.32
CA ASP A 378 15.98 -21.62 -7.82
C ASP A 378 15.68 -21.87 -9.30
N MET A 379 14.42 -21.69 -9.74
CA MET A 379 14.06 -21.83 -11.16
C MET A 379 14.65 -20.72 -12.03
N ILE A 380 14.76 -19.47 -11.53
CA ILE A 380 15.45 -18.39 -12.24
C ILE A 380 16.95 -18.76 -12.42
N LEU A 381 17.62 -19.21 -11.35
CA LEU A 381 19.04 -19.61 -11.40
C LEU A 381 19.27 -20.83 -12.29
N ALA A 382 18.31 -21.74 -12.40
CA ALA A 382 18.34 -22.89 -13.28
C ALA A 382 18.06 -22.54 -14.76
N GLY A 383 17.72 -21.29 -15.07
CA GLY A 383 17.40 -20.85 -16.43
C GLY A 383 16.03 -21.31 -16.95
N GLU A 384 15.12 -21.71 -16.05
CA GLU A 384 13.76 -22.11 -16.41
C GLU A 384 13.00 -20.97 -17.10
N SER A 385 12.03 -21.32 -17.95
CA SER A 385 11.22 -20.32 -18.64
C SER A 385 10.26 -19.59 -17.67
N LEU A 386 9.86 -18.36 -18.04
CA LEU A 386 8.87 -17.61 -17.26
C LEU A 386 7.56 -18.38 -17.13
N GLU A 387 7.13 -19.05 -18.20
CA GLU A 387 5.93 -19.87 -18.24
C GLU A 387 6.00 -21.01 -17.21
N ALA A 388 7.11 -21.74 -17.16
CA ALA A 388 7.28 -22.83 -16.19
C ALA A 388 7.23 -22.35 -14.74
N ILE A 389 7.79 -21.17 -14.45
CA ILE A 389 7.70 -20.56 -13.12
C ILE A 389 6.24 -20.18 -12.83
N MET A 390 5.56 -19.55 -13.78
CA MET A 390 4.17 -19.07 -13.59
C MET A 390 3.17 -20.23 -13.50
N ASP A 391 3.36 -21.34 -14.19
CA ASP A 391 2.51 -22.52 -14.07
C ASP A 391 2.47 -23.02 -12.61
N LYS A 392 3.62 -23.06 -11.95
CA LYS A 392 3.71 -23.44 -10.54
C LYS A 392 3.07 -22.41 -9.62
N VAL A 393 3.35 -21.13 -9.84
CA VAL A 393 2.76 -20.00 -9.09
C VAL A 393 1.24 -20.00 -9.20
N ASP A 394 0.72 -20.20 -10.41
CA ASP A 394 -0.72 -20.18 -10.68
C ASP A 394 -1.45 -21.37 -10.05
N ALA A 395 -0.83 -22.55 -10.02
CA ALA A 395 -1.39 -23.72 -9.34
C ALA A 395 -1.57 -23.47 -7.83
N GLU A 396 -0.60 -22.82 -7.17
CA GLU A 396 -0.71 -22.45 -5.75
C GLU A 396 -1.80 -21.41 -5.50
N ARG A 397 -1.85 -20.35 -6.35
CA ARG A 397 -2.91 -19.34 -6.30
C ARG A 397 -4.29 -19.97 -6.45
N ASP A 398 -4.48 -20.85 -7.43
CA ASP A 398 -5.76 -21.47 -7.72
C ASP A 398 -6.24 -22.37 -6.55
N ALA A 399 -5.32 -23.04 -5.86
CA ALA A 399 -5.62 -23.77 -4.63
C ALA A 399 -6.09 -22.86 -3.48
N PHE A 400 -5.63 -21.60 -3.42
CA PHE A 400 -6.03 -20.63 -2.40
C PHE A 400 -7.39 -19.98 -2.68
N LEU A 401 -7.81 -19.83 -3.94
CA LEU A 401 -9.04 -19.10 -4.30
C LEU A 401 -10.31 -19.62 -3.61
N PRO A 402 -10.54 -20.94 -3.45
CA PRO A 402 -11.68 -21.46 -2.69
C PRO A 402 -11.67 -21.02 -1.22
N ILE A 403 -10.52 -21.08 -0.55
CA ILE A 403 -10.35 -20.65 0.85
C ILE A 403 -10.71 -19.16 0.97
N ARG A 404 -10.08 -18.32 0.15
CA ARG A 404 -10.34 -16.87 0.12
C ARG A 404 -11.82 -16.55 0.01
N LYS A 405 -12.56 -17.26 -0.84
CA LYS A 405 -13.98 -16.99 -1.15
C LYS A 405 -14.87 -17.01 0.10
N GLU A 406 -14.55 -17.78 1.11
CA GLU A 406 -15.32 -17.91 2.35
C GLU A 406 -15.26 -16.65 3.23
N TYR A 407 -14.22 -15.82 3.04
CA TYR A 407 -13.96 -14.64 3.89
C TYR A 407 -14.36 -13.33 3.25
N LEU A 408 -14.78 -13.35 1.97
CA LEU A 408 -15.14 -12.12 1.23
C LEU A 408 -16.37 -11.44 1.82
N LEU A 409 -16.29 -10.13 2.03
CA LEU A 409 -17.35 -9.27 2.57
C LEU A 409 -18.07 -8.47 1.49
N TYR A 410 -17.43 -8.30 0.34
CA TYR A 410 -17.89 -7.43 -0.75
C TYR A 410 -18.01 -8.20 -2.07
N LYS A 411 -18.81 -7.67 -2.99
CA LYS A 411 -19.07 -8.24 -4.32
C LYS A 411 -18.18 -7.63 -5.40
#